data_02af1c4dd567233d2706fb099d61cc1a
#
_entry.id   02af1c4dd567233d2706fb099d61cc1a
#
_cell.length_a   1.000
_cell.length_b   1.000
_cell.length_c   1.000
_cell.angle_alpha   90.00
_cell.angle_beta   90.00
_cell.angle_gamma   90.00
#
_symmetry.space_group_name_H-M   'P 1'
#
loop_
_entity.id
_entity.type
_entity.pdbx_description
1 polymer ?
#
loop_
_entity_poly.entity_id
_entity_poly.type
_entity_poly.pdbx_seq_one_letter_code
_entity_poly.pdbx_strand_id
1 'polypeptide(L)'
;KGSKRVMLKNVQDAKFRMVLQPIARVALPAADQKRVSFDAFFTHILMHELMHGLGPHNINVGGSATTVRQQLKETYSTIEEAKADVSGLWALAQLANQKAIDPAIARTMYTTFLASAFRSIRFGINEAHGRGIAIQMNYMLDKGAFRVNPDHTFSVDDAKMTDAITSLTREIMTLQAEGSYE
;
A
#
# COMPACT_ATOMS: atom_id res chain seq x y z
N LYS A 1 -10.52 23.13 13.52
CA LYS A 1 -9.72 22.34 14.48
C LYS A 1 -9.04 21.24 13.70
N GLY A 2 -7.70 21.20 13.66
CA GLY A 2 -6.94 20.19 12.95
C GLY A 2 -6.88 18.86 13.71
N SER A 3 -6.56 17.78 13.01
CA SER A 3 -6.20 16.47 13.60
C SER A 3 -4.69 16.36 13.77
N LYS A 4 -4.25 15.65 14.81
CA LYS A 4 -2.85 15.27 15.00
C LYS A 4 -2.71 13.77 14.77
N ARG A 5 -1.69 13.38 14.02
CA ARG A 5 -1.25 11.98 13.91
C ARG A 5 0.13 11.85 14.54
N VAL A 6 0.27 10.88 15.41
CA VAL A 6 1.52 10.61 16.13
C VAL A 6 2.00 9.22 15.73
N MET A 7 3.20 9.13 15.19
CA MET A 7 3.86 7.88 14.88
C MET A 7 5.05 7.66 15.79
N LEU A 8 5.13 6.48 16.40
CA LEU A 8 6.24 6.10 17.27
C LEU A 8 7.32 5.39 16.45
N LYS A 9 8.33 6.15 16.01
CA LYS A 9 9.41 5.64 15.14
C LYS A 9 10.13 4.43 15.74
N ASN A 10 10.40 4.45 17.04
CA ASN A 10 11.04 3.35 17.76
C ASN A 10 10.20 2.05 17.76
N VAL A 11 8.87 2.16 17.84
CA VAL A 11 7.97 1.02 17.72
C VAL A 11 7.97 0.45 16.31
N GLN A 12 7.98 1.32 15.30
CA GLN A 12 8.07 0.88 13.90
C GLN A 12 9.44 0.24 13.60
N ASP A 13 10.53 0.74 14.18
CA ASP A 13 11.85 0.12 14.06
C ASP A 13 11.88 -1.28 14.67
N ALA A 14 11.28 -1.47 15.84
CA ALA A 14 11.14 -2.79 16.45
C ALA A 14 10.31 -3.73 15.56
N LYS A 15 9.18 -3.28 15.00
CA LYS A 15 8.37 -4.05 14.04
C LYS A 15 9.15 -4.41 12.77
N PHE A 16 9.94 -3.49 12.27
CA PHE A 16 10.80 -3.73 11.11
C PHE A 16 11.81 -4.85 11.38
N ARG A 17 12.59 -4.72 12.47
CA ARG A 17 13.64 -5.69 12.79
C ARG A 17 13.10 -7.05 13.20
N MET A 18 12.08 -7.08 14.05
CA MET A 18 11.60 -8.32 14.66
C MET A 18 10.57 -9.06 13.83
N VAL A 19 9.94 -8.38 12.87
CA VAL A 19 8.86 -8.98 12.07
C VAL A 19 9.15 -8.89 10.59
N LEU A 20 9.37 -7.69 10.05
CA LEU A 20 9.50 -7.51 8.59
C LEU A 20 10.76 -8.16 8.03
N GLN A 21 11.90 -7.94 8.66
CA GLN A 21 13.16 -8.54 8.20
C GLN A 21 13.14 -10.08 8.18
N PRO A 22 12.66 -10.79 9.24
CA PRO A 22 12.48 -12.24 9.17
C PRO A 22 11.55 -12.69 8.04
N ILE A 23 10.44 -12.00 7.81
CA ILE A 23 9.52 -12.29 6.71
C ILE A 23 10.23 -12.11 5.35
N ALA A 24 10.95 -11.01 5.17
CA ALA A 24 11.69 -10.74 3.94
C ALA A 24 12.72 -11.83 3.62
N ARG A 25 13.36 -12.42 4.64
CA ARG A 25 14.32 -13.53 4.46
C ARG A 25 13.69 -14.81 3.91
N VAL A 26 12.42 -15.01 4.15
CA VAL A 26 11.67 -16.19 3.66
C VAL A 26 10.97 -15.89 2.35
N ALA A 27 10.37 -14.70 2.23
CA ALA A 27 9.51 -14.36 1.12
C ALA A 27 10.27 -13.85 -0.13
N LEU A 28 11.48 -13.30 0.04
CA LEU A 28 12.23 -12.66 -1.03
C LEU A 28 13.52 -13.41 -1.37
N PRO A 29 13.97 -13.39 -2.65
CA PRO A 29 15.29 -13.88 -3.03
C PRO A 29 16.40 -13.17 -2.23
N ALA A 30 17.49 -13.87 -1.93
CA ALA A 30 18.61 -13.32 -1.14
C ALA A 30 19.16 -11.99 -1.71
N ALA A 31 19.15 -11.83 -3.03
CA ALA A 31 19.58 -10.61 -3.70
C ALA A 31 18.68 -9.41 -3.37
N ASP A 32 17.37 -9.62 -3.18
CA ASP A 32 16.38 -8.57 -2.93
C ASP A 32 16.25 -8.22 -1.45
N GLN A 33 16.65 -9.11 -0.54
CA GLN A 33 16.54 -8.88 0.91
C GLN A 33 17.29 -7.61 1.37
N LYS A 34 18.43 -7.29 0.76
CA LYS A 34 19.20 -6.06 1.02
C LYS A 34 18.51 -4.78 0.55
N ARG A 35 17.48 -4.90 -0.30
CA ARG A 35 16.65 -3.79 -0.75
C ARG A 35 15.47 -3.50 0.22
N VAL A 36 15.34 -4.24 1.31
CA VAL A 36 14.31 -3.96 2.33
C VAL A 36 14.87 -2.94 3.31
N SER A 37 14.29 -1.75 3.32
CA SER A 37 14.79 -0.57 4.02
C SER A 37 13.82 -0.11 5.10
N PHE A 38 14.35 0.24 6.29
CA PHE A 38 13.55 0.84 7.35
C PHE A 38 12.98 2.20 6.94
N ASP A 39 13.76 3.03 6.27
CA ASP A 39 13.30 4.36 5.88
C ASP A 39 12.18 4.27 4.84
N ALA A 40 12.27 3.35 3.88
CA ALA A 40 11.17 3.08 2.94
C ALA A 40 9.93 2.55 3.66
N PHE A 41 10.09 1.62 4.60
CA PHE A 41 9.00 1.07 5.41
C PHE A 41 8.30 2.15 6.24
N PHE A 42 9.06 2.94 6.98
CA PHE A 42 8.52 3.99 7.84
C PHE A 42 7.85 5.11 7.03
N THR A 43 8.47 5.52 5.92
CA THR A 43 7.93 6.57 5.07
C THR A 43 6.65 6.12 4.37
N HIS A 44 6.55 4.83 3.95
CA HIS A 44 5.31 4.32 3.39
C HIS A 44 4.18 4.31 4.45
N ILE A 45 4.44 3.90 5.69
CA ILE A 45 3.43 3.97 6.76
C ILE A 45 2.98 5.42 7.00
N LEU A 46 3.92 6.37 6.99
CA LEU A 46 3.58 7.80 7.10
C LEU A 46 2.65 8.24 5.96
N MET A 47 2.97 7.87 4.74
CA MET A 47 2.13 8.20 3.58
C MET A 47 0.77 7.53 3.64
N HIS A 48 0.68 6.26 4.04
CA HIS A 48 -0.58 5.56 4.29
C HIS A 48 -1.49 6.36 5.25
N GLU A 49 -0.97 6.76 6.39
CA GLU A 49 -1.71 7.55 7.38
C GLU A 49 -2.15 8.92 6.83
N LEU A 50 -1.34 9.55 5.99
CA LEU A 50 -1.71 10.81 5.34
C LEU A 50 -2.81 10.59 4.31
N MET A 51 -2.77 9.52 3.54
CA MET A 51 -3.74 9.20 2.50
C MET A 51 -5.13 8.89 3.05
N HIS A 52 -5.29 8.47 4.30
CA HIS A 52 -6.60 8.41 4.94
C HIS A 52 -7.30 9.77 5.02
N GLY A 53 -6.56 10.87 5.03
CA GLY A 53 -7.11 12.22 5.02
C GLY A 53 -7.40 12.79 3.64
N LEU A 54 -7.03 12.07 2.58
CA LEU A 54 -7.15 12.51 1.20
C LEU A 54 -8.09 11.60 0.40
N GLY A 55 -8.58 12.12 -0.72
CA GLY A 55 -9.52 11.41 -1.61
C GLY A 55 -10.98 11.70 -1.30
N PRO A 56 -11.90 10.97 -1.95
CA PRO A 56 -13.33 11.18 -1.80
C PRO A 56 -13.81 10.72 -0.42
N HIS A 57 -14.56 11.59 0.27
CA HIS A 57 -15.23 11.27 1.54
C HIS A 57 -16.72 11.56 1.45
N ASN A 58 -17.07 12.80 1.02
CA ASN A 58 -18.42 13.20 0.71
C ASN A 58 -18.60 13.19 -0.81
N ILE A 59 -19.63 12.53 -1.27
CA ILE A 59 -19.90 12.30 -2.70
C ILE A 59 -21.38 12.55 -3.00
N ASN A 60 -21.72 12.64 -4.29
CA ASN A 60 -23.09 12.69 -4.76
C ASN A 60 -23.39 11.46 -5.60
N VAL A 61 -24.42 10.72 -5.24
CA VAL A 61 -24.89 9.54 -5.97
C VAL A 61 -26.36 9.74 -6.33
N GLY A 62 -26.68 9.67 -7.62
CA GLY A 62 -28.06 9.89 -8.12
C GLY A 62 -28.63 11.27 -7.74
N GLY A 63 -27.79 12.29 -7.63
CA GLY A 63 -28.21 13.65 -7.26
C GLY A 63 -28.36 13.89 -5.73
N SER A 64 -28.10 12.88 -4.91
CA SER A 64 -28.19 12.98 -3.44
C SER A 64 -26.82 13.00 -2.79
N ALA A 65 -26.61 13.91 -1.83
CA ALA A 65 -25.39 13.97 -1.03
C ALA A 65 -25.31 12.76 -0.08
N THR A 66 -24.14 12.12 -0.06
CA THR A 66 -23.88 10.93 0.76
C THR A 66 -22.39 10.87 1.10
N THR A 67 -21.95 9.76 1.71
CA THR A 67 -20.54 9.50 1.99
C THR A 67 -20.11 8.19 1.34
N VAL A 68 -18.80 8.07 1.02
CA VAL A 68 -18.20 6.83 0.52
C VAL A 68 -18.50 5.68 1.49
N ARG A 69 -18.38 5.91 2.79
CA ARG A 69 -18.67 4.90 3.81
C ARG A 69 -20.11 4.38 3.74
N GLN A 70 -21.09 5.25 3.53
CA GLN A 70 -22.50 4.85 3.41
C GLN A 70 -22.75 4.04 2.14
N GLN A 71 -22.09 4.40 1.05
CA GLN A 71 -22.26 3.69 -0.23
C GLN A 71 -21.55 2.34 -0.22
N LEU A 72 -20.30 2.26 0.24
CA LEU A 72 -19.51 1.03 0.23
C LEU A 72 -19.81 0.06 1.40
N LYS A 73 -20.62 0.48 2.37
CA LYS A 73 -21.12 -0.38 3.47
C LYS A 73 -19.99 -1.18 4.14
N GLU A 74 -20.14 -2.52 4.22
CA GLU A 74 -19.17 -3.43 4.82
C GLU A 74 -17.83 -3.53 4.06
N THR A 75 -17.80 -3.16 2.78
CA THR A 75 -16.55 -3.17 1.99
C THR A 75 -15.70 -1.92 2.24
N TYR A 76 -16.29 -0.86 2.81
CA TYR A 76 -15.63 0.43 3.00
C TYR A 76 -14.26 0.33 3.66
N SER A 77 -14.17 -0.37 4.80
CA SER A 77 -12.90 -0.44 5.53
C SER A 77 -11.79 -1.11 4.71
N THR A 78 -12.13 -2.17 3.99
CA THR A 78 -11.17 -2.87 3.11
C THR A 78 -10.68 -1.97 1.98
N ILE A 79 -11.60 -1.28 1.31
CA ILE A 79 -11.28 -0.38 0.19
C ILE A 79 -10.51 0.85 0.69
N GLU A 80 -10.84 1.37 1.86
CA GLU A 80 -10.14 2.51 2.47
C GLU A 80 -8.69 2.16 2.84
N GLU A 81 -8.43 0.98 3.42
CA GLU A 81 -7.08 0.49 3.69
C GLU A 81 -6.29 0.26 2.40
N ALA A 82 -6.90 -0.37 1.40
CA ALA A 82 -6.26 -0.55 0.10
C ALA A 82 -5.94 0.79 -0.58
N LYS A 83 -6.88 1.76 -0.50
CA LYS A 83 -6.66 3.12 -1.00
C LYS A 83 -5.47 3.78 -0.29
N ALA A 84 -5.42 3.74 1.03
CA ALA A 84 -4.36 4.38 1.79
C ALA A 84 -2.98 3.78 1.47
N ASP A 85 -2.88 2.46 1.38
CA ASP A 85 -1.65 1.76 1.03
C ASP A 85 -1.16 2.10 -0.38
N VAL A 86 -2.00 1.87 -1.40
CA VAL A 86 -1.57 2.02 -2.80
C VAL A 86 -1.37 3.49 -3.18
N SER A 87 -2.23 4.40 -2.72
CA SER A 87 -2.05 5.84 -2.97
C SER A 87 -0.87 6.43 -2.21
N GLY A 88 -0.56 5.90 -1.02
CA GLY A 88 0.67 6.23 -0.29
C GLY A 88 1.93 5.85 -1.07
N LEU A 89 1.94 4.66 -1.66
CA LEU A 89 3.04 4.21 -2.51
C LEU A 89 3.12 5.01 -3.81
N TRP A 90 1.98 5.33 -4.43
CA TRP A 90 1.90 6.22 -5.59
C TRP A 90 2.46 7.61 -5.29
N ALA A 91 2.10 8.20 -4.15
CA ALA A 91 2.61 9.50 -3.74
C ALA A 91 4.13 9.48 -3.53
N LEU A 92 4.70 8.41 -2.95
CA LEU A 92 6.14 8.23 -2.85
C LEU A 92 6.80 8.19 -4.23
N ALA A 93 6.21 7.51 -5.21
CA ALA A 93 6.71 7.48 -6.58
C ALA A 93 6.73 8.89 -7.20
N GLN A 94 5.67 9.69 -6.99
CA GLN A 94 5.62 11.08 -7.46
C GLN A 94 6.69 11.95 -6.79
N LEU A 95 6.87 11.83 -5.47
CA LEU A 95 7.91 12.56 -4.74
C LEU A 95 9.32 12.14 -5.18
N ALA A 96 9.53 10.87 -5.51
CA ALA A 96 10.78 10.38 -6.08
C ALA A 96 11.07 11.01 -7.44
N ASN A 97 10.07 11.06 -8.32
CA ASN A 97 10.18 11.69 -9.65
C ASN A 97 10.49 13.19 -9.54
N GLN A 98 9.94 13.86 -8.53
CA GLN A 98 10.21 15.27 -8.23
C GLN A 98 11.52 15.49 -7.48
N LYS A 99 12.26 14.42 -7.15
CA LYS A 99 13.48 14.46 -6.32
C LYS A 99 13.25 15.08 -4.93
N ALA A 100 12.06 14.94 -4.40
CA ALA A 100 11.63 15.48 -3.12
C ALA A 100 11.86 14.52 -1.93
N ILE A 101 12.28 13.28 -2.20
CA ILE A 101 12.66 12.29 -1.19
C ILE A 101 14.06 11.75 -1.46
N ASP A 102 14.66 11.14 -0.41
CA ASP A 102 15.96 10.47 -0.54
C ASP A 102 15.91 9.41 -1.66
N PRO A 103 16.86 9.45 -2.61
CA PRO A 103 16.97 8.43 -3.65
C PRO A 103 17.09 6.99 -3.12
N ALA A 104 17.59 6.79 -1.91
CA ALA A 104 17.64 5.47 -1.27
C ALA A 104 16.24 4.91 -1.00
N ILE A 105 15.29 5.76 -0.58
CA ILE A 105 13.89 5.38 -0.40
C ILE A 105 13.29 4.98 -1.76
N ALA A 106 13.49 5.80 -2.78
CA ALA A 106 12.99 5.52 -4.14
C ALA A 106 13.45 4.15 -4.68
N ARG A 107 14.73 3.78 -4.44
CA ARG A 107 15.29 2.51 -4.91
C ARG A 107 14.82 1.28 -4.12
N THR A 108 14.28 1.47 -2.93
CA THR A 108 13.96 0.38 -1.99
C THR A 108 12.48 0.24 -1.69
N MET A 109 11.65 1.24 -2.01
CA MET A 109 10.26 1.31 -1.59
C MET A 109 9.41 0.15 -2.12
N TYR A 110 9.55 -0.27 -3.36
CA TYR A 110 8.73 -1.32 -3.95
C TYR A 110 9.03 -2.70 -3.37
N THR A 111 10.30 -3.03 -3.20
CA THR A 111 10.72 -4.29 -2.55
C THR A 111 10.33 -4.31 -1.07
N THR A 112 10.44 -3.16 -0.39
CA THR A 112 10.00 -3.01 1.00
C THR A 112 8.47 -3.14 1.12
N PHE A 113 7.72 -2.60 0.17
CA PHE A 113 6.27 -2.74 0.10
C PHE A 113 5.85 -4.21 -0.09
N LEU A 114 6.48 -4.95 -1.00
CA LEU A 114 6.24 -6.38 -1.18
C LEU A 114 6.48 -7.16 0.12
N ALA A 115 7.59 -6.94 0.81
CA ALA A 115 7.84 -7.55 2.11
C ALA A 115 6.77 -7.17 3.15
N SER A 116 6.31 -5.92 3.15
CA SER A 116 5.25 -5.43 4.04
C SER A 116 3.90 -6.06 3.74
N ALA A 117 3.61 -6.38 2.49
CA ALA A 117 2.40 -7.09 2.09
C ALA A 117 2.33 -8.48 2.78
N PHE A 118 3.42 -9.23 2.80
CA PHE A 118 3.49 -10.50 3.54
C PHE A 118 3.35 -10.34 5.05
N ARG A 119 3.86 -9.24 5.61
CA ARG A 119 3.64 -8.93 7.03
C ARG A 119 2.17 -8.73 7.36
N SER A 120 1.41 -8.12 6.48
CA SER A 120 0.00 -7.81 6.71
C SER A 120 -0.91 -9.00 6.40
N ILE A 121 -0.71 -9.69 5.29
CA ILE A 121 -1.59 -10.79 4.87
C ILE A 121 -1.52 -12.02 5.79
N ARG A 122 -0.45 -12.18 6.57
CA ARG A 122 -0.29 -13.30 7.53
C ARG A 122 -1.42 -13.39 8.57
N PHE A 123 -2.13 -12.30 8.83
CA PHE A 123 -3.29 -12.28 9.73
C PHE A 123 -4.58 -12.78 9.06
N GLY A 124 -4.50 -13.13 7.78
CA GLY A 124 -5.64 -13.61 7.00
C GLY A 124 -6.50 -12.49 6.42
N ILE A 125 -7.54 -12.89 5.70
CA ILE A 125 -8.44 -11.99 4.98
C ILE A 125 -9.72 -11.66 5.76
N ASN A 126 -9.79 -11.99 7.04
CA ASN A 126 -10.94 -11.65 7.88
C ASN A 126 -10.92 -10.18 8.31
N GLU A 127 -9.75 -9.55 8.27
CA GLU A 127 -9.55 -8.16 8.62
C GLU A 127 -9.38 -7.25 7.39
N ALA A 128 -9.74 -5.97 7.55
CA ALA A 128 -9.70 -4.98 6.47
C ALA A 128 -8.31 -4.84 5.84
N HIS A 129 -7.25 -4.76 6.65
CA HIS A 129 -5.87 -4.67 6.16
C HIS A 129 -5.46 -5.92 5.35
N GLY A 130 -5.77 -7.12 5.86
CA GLY A 130 -5.46 -8.37 5.15
C GLY A 130 -6.18 -8.48 3.82
N ARG A 131 -7.47 -8.12 3.76
CA ARG A 131 -8.24 -8.05 2.50
C ARG A 131 -7.70 -6.99 1.55
N GLY A 132 -7.42 -5.79 2.06
CA GLY A 132 -6.85 -4.71 1.26
C GLY A 132 -5.52 -5.09 0.62
N ILE A 133 -4.64 -5.76 1.37
CA ILE A 133 -3.37 -6.28 0.83
C ILE A 133 -3.59 -7.42 -0.16
N ALA A 134 -4.57 -8.31 0.06
CA ALA A 134 -4.87 -9.38 -0.89
C ALA A 134 -5.29 -8.82 -2.25
N ILE A 135 -6.14 -7.78 -2.27
CA ILE A 135 -6.52 -7.06 -3.50
C ILE A 135 -5.25 -6.54 -4.20
N GLN A 136 -4.39 -5.83 -3.47
CA GLN A 136 -3.19 -5.23 -4.02
C GLN A 136 -2.20 -6.28 -4.55
N MET A 137 -1.97 -7.36 -3.80
CA MET A 137 -1.06 -8.44 -4.22
C MET A 137 -1.55 -9.11 -5.50
N ASN A 138 -2.83 -9.47 -5.58
CA ASN A 138 -3.42 -10.08 -6.77
C ASN A 138 -3.29 -9.13 -7.98
N TYR A 139 -3.64 -7.87 -7.80
CA TYR A 139 -3.53 -6.88 -8.86
C TYR A 139 -2.09 -6.73 -9.37
N MET A 140 -1.11 -6.63 -8.46
CA MET A 140 0.30 -6.52 -8.83
C MET A 140 0.82 -7.79 -9.54
N LEU A 141 0.36 -8.97 -9.14
CA LEU A 141 0.68 -10.24 -9.81
C LEU A 141 0.08 -10.27 -11.23
N ASP A 142 -1.19 -9.91 -11.40
CA ASP A 142 -1.88 -9.88 -12.69
C ASP A 142 -1.22 -8.88 -13.67
N LYS A 143 -0.75 -7.75 -13.17
CA LYS A 143 0.04 -6.76 -13.96
C LYS A 143 1.49 -7.18 -14.18
N GLY A 144 1.95 -8.27 -13.54
CA GLY A 144 3.33 -8.74 -13.59
C GLY A 144 4.32 -7.79 -12.90
N ALA A 145 3.83 -6.86 -12.06
CA ALA A 145 4.63 -6.00 -11.22
C ALA A 145 5.22 -6.77 -10.02
N PHE A 146 4.48 -7.77 -9.51
CA PHE A 146 5.01 -8.82 -8.65
C PHE A 146 5.14 -10.12 -9.44
N ARG A 147 6.11 -10.94 -9.08
CA ARG A 147 6.37 -12.24 -9.70
C ARG A 147 6.60 -13.30 -8.64
N VAL A 148 6.06 -14.50 -8.89
CA VAL A 148 6.42 -15.72 -8.15
C VAL A 148 7.60 -16.38 -8.85
N ASN A 149 8.67 -16.59 -8.12
CA ASN A 149 9.88 -17.23 -8.63
C ASN A 149 9.77 -18.78 -8.55
N PRO A 150 10.57 -19.52 -9.32
CA PRO A 150 10.55 -21.01 -9.28
C PRO A 150 10.84 -21.62 -7.90
N ASP A 151 11.57 -20.89 -7.05
CA ASP A 151 11.88 -21.28 -5.66
C ASP A 151 10.79 -20.83 -4.65
N HIS A 152 9.63 -20.43 -5.14
CA HIS A 152 8.49 -19.93 -4.37
C HIS A 152 8.75 -18.61 -3.62
N THR A 153 9.84 -17.92 -3.87
CA THR A 153 10.03 -16.54 -3.42
C THR A 153 9.31 -15.56 -4.35
N PHE A 154 9.22 -14.31 -3.91
CA PHE A 154 8.55 -13.24 -4.67
C PHE A 154 9.54 -12.12 -4.98
N SER A 155 9.43 -11.55 -6.17
CA SER A 155 10.24 -10.40 -6.59
C SER A 155 9.40 -9.32 -7.23
N VAL A 156 10.00 -8.12 -7.34
CA VAL A 156 9.38 -6.94 -7.94
C VAL A 156 9.97 -6.69 -9.32
N ASP A 157 9.10 -6.39 -10.28
CA ASP A 157 9.49 -5.76 -11.54
C ASP A 157 9.33 -4.24 -11.41
N ASP A 158 10.41 -3.56 -11.05
CA ASP A 158 10.42 -2.10 -10.81
C ASP A 158 9.87 -1.31 -12.01
N ALA A 159 10.09 -1.78 -13.24
CA ALA A 159 9.63 -1.10 -14.45
C ALA A 159 8.09 -1.10 -14.59
N LYS A 160 7.42 -2.12 -14.04
CA LYS A 160 5.97 -2.26 -14.09
C LYS A 160 5.25 -1.66 -12.89
N MET A 161 5.97 -1.44 -11.79
CA MET A 161 5.36 -0.97 -10.53
C MET A 161 4.66 0.37 -10.68
N THR A 162 5.29 1.35 -11.33
CA THR A 162 4.72 2.70 -11.45
C THR A 162 3.36 2.68 -12.16
N ASP A 163 3.23 1.92 -13.24
CA ASP A 163 1.97 1.81 -13.98
C ASP A 163 0.93 1.03 -13.19
N ALA A 164 1.33 -0.06 -12.53
CA ALA A 164 0.44 -0.89 -11.73
C ALA A 164 -0.13 -0.12 -10.53
N ILE A 165 0.70 0.59 -9.75
CA ILE A 165 0.22 1.41 -8.63
C ILE A 165 -0.64 2.59 -9.10
N THR A 166 -0.31 3.20 -10.24
CA THR A 166 -1.09 4.31 -10.80
C THR A 166 -2.48 3.85 -11.23
N SER A 167 -2.56 2.72 -11.94
CA SER A 167 -3.84 2.17 -12.37
C SER A 167 -4.70 1.71 -11.20
N LEU A 168 -4.14 0.99 -10.23
CA LEU A 168 -4.89 0.54 -9.05
C LEU A 168 -5.36 1.73 -8.19
N THR A 169 -4.51 2.74 -8.00
CA THR A 169 -4.89 3.97 -7.30
C THR A 169 -6.08 4.64 -7.98
N ARG A 170 -6.04 4.76 -9.31
CA ARG A 170 -7.14 5.33 -10.10
C ARG A 170 -8.42 4.52 -9.95
N GLU A 171 -8.36 3.20 -10.08
CA GLU A 171 -9.52 2.31 -9.97
C GLU A 171 -10.19 2.46 -8.59
N ILE A 172 -9.41 2.39 -7.51
CA ILE A 172 -9.95 2.52 -6.15
C ILE A 172 -10.52 3.93 -5.90
N MET A 173 -9.82 4.98 -6.32
CA MET A 173 -10.30 6.36 -6.17
C MET A 173 -11.59 6.62 -6.98
N THR A 174 -11.71 6.04 -8.17
CA THR A 174 -12.92 6.13 -9.00
C THR A 174 -14.08 5.40 -8.32
N LEU A 175 -13.86 4.16 -7.87
CA LEU A 175 -14.85 3.39 -7.11
C LEU A 175 -15.38 4.16 -5.90
N GLN A 176 -14.48 4.81 -5.14
CA GLN A 176 -14.88 5.65 -4.01
C GLN A 176 -15.64 6.89 -4.44
N ALA A 177 -15.21 7.58 -5.52
CA ALA A 177 -15.84 8.81 -6.01
C ALA A 177 -17.25 8.56 -6.56
N GLU A 178 -17.46 7.42 -7.17
CA GLU A 178 -18.76 7.00 -7.71
C GLU A 178 -19.67 6.35 -6.65
N GLY A 179 -19.09 5.93 -5.52
CA GLY A 179 -19.81 5.17 -4.50
C GLY A 179 -20.24 3.80 -4.99
N SER A 180 -19.47 3.21 -5.93
CA SER A 180 -19.79 1.93 -6.55
C SER A 180 -19.58 0.78 -5.56
N TYR A 181 -20.67 0.08 -5.26
CA TYR A 181 -20.69 -1.06 -4.34
C TYR A 181 -20.60 -2.40 -5.08
N GLU A 182 -20.99 -2.45 -6.36
CA GLU A 182 -21.00 -3.62 -7.24
C GLU A 182 -19.67 -3.85 -7.94
#